data_305835ab87c818c91cc486e7b3ebaeb9
#
_entry.id   305835ab87c818c91cc486e7b3ebaeb9
#
_cell.length_a   1.000
_cell.length_b   1.000
_cell.length_c   1.000
_cell.angle_alpha   90.00
_cell.angle_beta   90.00
_cell.angle_gamma   90.00
#
_symmetry.space_group_name_H-M   'P 1'
#
loop_
_entity.id
_entity.type
_entity.pdbx_description
1 polymer ?
#
loop_
_entity_poly.entity_id
_entity_poly.type
_entity_poly.pdbx_seq_one_letter_code
_entity_poly.pdbx_strand_id
1 'polypeptide(L)'
;VLKRCALLIQEVAGGEIAMEIVDEVKGERLEVKGERYFAPFPVELNIPRVNSLIGKELGEELIETILGALEMEIVKKEGETWHIGVPRYRVDVQRECDVVEDILRIYGYNNVEFPEKLNTSLSYNPKPNPVALQIRISEQLTAQGFNEILNNSLTKVSYYEPLEQLS
;
A
#
# COMPACT_ATOMS: atom_id res chain seq x y z
N VAL A 1 -9.84 -18.81 -8.27
CA VAL A 1 -10.67 -18.27 -7.17
C VAL A 1 -12.14 -18.59 -7.42
N LEU A 2 -12.77 -18.16 -8.53
CA LEU A 2 -14.19 -18.32 -8.80
C LEU A 2 -14.70 -19.77 -8.68
N LYS A 3 -14.01 -20.72 -9.33
CA LYS A 3 -14.36 -22.16 -9.22
C LYS A 3 -14.33 -22.66 -7.76
N ARG A 4 -13.34 -22.24 -6.97
CA ARG A 4 -13.24 -22.63 -5.56
C ARG A 4 -14.38 -22.01 -4.74
N CYS A 5 -14.75 -20.76 -5.01
CA CYS A 5 -15.90 -20.12 -4.36
C CYS A 5 -17.21 -20.86 -4.67
N ALA A 6 -17.44 -21.21 -5.94
CA ALA A 6 -18.64 -21.95 -6.33
C ALA A 6 -18.74 -23.32 -5.62
N LEU A 7 -17.64 -24.07 -5.55
CA LEU A 7 -17.57 -25.34 -4.84
C LEU A 7 -17.80 -25.19 -3.33
N LEU A 8 -17.24 -24.15 -2.71
CA LEU A 8 -17.46 -23.88 -1.28
C LEU A 8 -18.91 -23.49 -1.00
N ILE A 9 -19.55 -22.71 -1.87
CA ILE A 9 -20.98 -22.37 -1.73
C ILE A 9 -21.82 -23.64 -1.80
N GLN A 10 -21.52 -24.52 -2.77
CA GLN A 10 -22.22 -25.79 -2.92
C GLN A 10 -22.07 -26.69 -1.67
N GLU A 11 -20.85 -26.73 -1.10
CA GLU A 11 -20.54 -27.53 0.09
C GLU A 11 -21.26 -26.99 1.34
N VAL A 12 -21.27 -25.66 1.55
CA VAL A 12 -21.76 -25.04 2.79
C VAL A 12 -23.27 -24.74 2.74
N ALA A 13 -23.77 -24.28 1.60
CA ALA A 13 -25.14 -23.82 1.45
C ALA A 13 -26.02 -24.78 0.62
N GLY A 14 -25.43 -25.79 0.01
CA GLY A 14 -26.11 -26.69 -0.91
C GLY A 14 -26.36 -26.03 -2.28
N GLY A 15 -27.09 -26.72 -3.12
CA GLY A 15 -27.41 -26.25 -4.46
C GLY A 15 -26.58 -26.92 -5.55
N GLU A 16 -26.90 -26.59 -6.80
CA GLU A 16 -26.21 -27.12 -7.98
C GLU A 16 -25.65 -25.99 -8.84
N ILE A 17 -24.52 -26.25 -9.48
CA ILE A 17 -23.90 -25.30 -10.42
C ILE A 17 -24.72 -25.36 -11.73
N ALA A 18 -25.43 -24.28 -12.03
CA ALA A 18 -26.42 -24.25 -13.13
C ALA A 18 -25.79 -24.15 -14.53
N MET A 19 -24.56 -23.61 -14.65
CA MET A 19 -23.89 -23.42 -15.94
C MET A 19 -22.36 -23.37 -15.77
N GLU A 20 -21.66 -23.47 -16.88
CA GLU A 20 -20.22 -23.22 -16.90
C GLU A 20 -19.91 -21.74 -16.70
N ILE A 21 -18.66 -21.48 -16.32
CA ILE A 21 -18.17 -20.11 -16.12
C ILE A 21 -18.18 -19.38 -17.46
N VAL A 22 -18.86 -18.22 -17.49
CA VAL A 22 -18.79 -17.28 -18.59
C VAL A 22 -17.74 -16.22 -18.21
N ASP A 23 -16.68 -16.16 -19.01
CA ASP A 23 -15.59 -15.18 -18.84
C ASP A 23 -15.55 -14.29 -20.08
N GLU A 24 -16.06 -13.05 -19.97
CA GLU A 24 -16.04 -12.06 -21.02
C GLU A 24 -14.97 -11.01 -20.74
N VAL A 25 -13.86 -11.06 -21.46
CA VAL A 25 -12.83 -10.03 -21.43
C VAL A 25 -13.24 -8.90 -22.41
N LYS A 26 -13.71 -7.77 -21.89
CA LYS A 26 -13.94 -6.56 -22.69
C LYS A 26 -12.60 -5.93 -23.07
N GLY A 27 -12.23 -6.04 -24.32
CA GLY A 27 -11.04 -5.44 -24.92
C GLY A 27 -10.74 -6.11 -26.25
N GLU A 28 -10.07 -5.41 -27.17
CA GLU A 28 -9.61 -6.00 -28.43
C GLU A 28 -9.04 -7.40 -28.17
N ARG A 29 -9.40 -8.35 -29.02
CA ARG A 29 -8.80 -9.69 -29.06
C ARG A 29 -7.29 -9.57 -29.27
N LEU A 30 -6.59 -9.12 -28.26
CA LEU A 30 -5.22 -9.55 -28.10
C LEU A 30 -5.35 -11.05 -27.84
N GLU A 31 -4.78 -11.84 -28.72
CA GLU A 31 -4.45 -13.24 -28.44
C GLU A 31 -3.47 -13.21 -27.25
N VAL A 32 -4.01 -12.95 -26.08
CA VAL A 32 -3.28 -13.05 -24.83
C VAL A 32 -3.14 -14.54 -24.61
N LYS A 33 -2.07 -15.11 -25.12
CA LYS A 33 -1.58 -16.41 -24.69
C LYS A 33 -1.68 -16.38 -23.17
N GLY A 34 -2.50 -17.26 -22.59
CA GLY A 34 -2.92 -17.24 -21.19
C GLY A 34 -1.81 -17.13 -20.14
N GLU A 35 -0.56 -17.38 -20.53
CA GLU A 35 0.64 -17.27 -19.72
C GLU A 35 0.92 -15.83 -19.21
N ARG A 36 0.57 -14.80 -19.97
CA ARG A 36 0.90 -13.40 -19.62
C ARG A 36 -0.02 -12.83 -18.53
N TYR A 37 -1.25 -13.31 -18.43
CA TYR A 37 -2.21 -12.86 -17.42
C TYR A 37 -1.95 -13.47 -16.03
N PHE A 38 -1.31 -14.63 -16.01
CA PHE A 38 -1.01 -15.39 -14.79
C PHE A 38 0.47 -15.31 -14.40
N ALA A 39 1.32 -14.68 -15.21
CA ALA A 39 2.73 -14.51 -14.85
C ALA A 39 2.85 -13.71 -13.55
N PRO A 40 3.67 -14.15 -12.61
CA PRO A 40 3.93 -13.44 -11.37
C PRO A 40 4.38 -12.00 -11.63
N PHE A 41 4.07 -11.10 -10.71
CA PHE A 41 4.55 -9.73 -10.76
C PHE A 41 6.00 -9.69 -10.27
N PRO A 42 6.96 -9.16 -11.07
CA PRO A 42 8.35 -9.11 -10.65
C PRO A 42 8.59 -8.01 -9.63
N VAL A 43 9.26 -8.34 -8.53
CA VAL A 43 9.73 -7.38 -7.53
C VAL A 43 11.20 -7.66 -7.23
N GLU A 44 12.00 -6.61 -7.15
CA GLU A 44 13.38 -6.69 -6.71
C GLU A 44 13.46 -6.49 -5.19
N LEU A 45 14.20 -7.35 -4.51
CA LEU A 45 14.37 -7.35 -3.07
C LEU A 45 15.85 -7.25 -2.73
N ASN A 46 16.28 -6.17 -2.12
CA ASN A 46 17.66 -6.01 -1.66
C ASN A 46 17.77 -6.43 -0.19
N ILE A 47 18.45 -7.54 0.09
CA ILE A 47 18.50 -8.16 1.42
C ILE A 47 19.06 -7.23 2.51
N PRO A 48 20.17 -6.51 2.31
CA PRO A 48 20.62 -5.50 3.27
C PRO A 48 19.59 -4.43 3.59
N ARG A 49 18.85 -3.99 2.57
CA ARG A 49 17.79 -3.00 2.72
C ARG A 49 16.58 -3.54 3.47
N VAL A 50 16.21 -4.81 3.21
CA VAL A 50 15.18 -5.53 3.97
C VAL A 50 15.52 -5.51 5.45
N ASN A 51 16.72 -5.94 5.80
CA ASN A 51 17.20 -5.98 7.18
C ASN A 51 17.27 -4.60 7.82
N SER A 52 17.70 -3.59 7.06
CA SER A 52 17.71 -2.19 7.52
C SER A 52 16.32 -1.63 7.80
N LEU A 53 15.31 -1.96 6.96
CA LEU A 53 13.93 -1.53 7.16
C LEU A 53 13.28 -2.25 8.33
N ILE A 54 13.55 -3.53 8.51
CA ILE A 54 13.06 -4.32 9.64
C ILE A 54 13.73 -3.88 10.95
N GLY A 55 14.98 -3.42 10.88
CA GLY A 55 15.79 -3.05 12.06
C GLY A 55 16.41 -4.27 12.77
N LYS A 56 16.37 -5.43 12.12
CA LYS A 56 16.97 -6.68 12.59
C LYS A 56 17.51 -7.48 11.42
N GLU A 57 18.64 -8.10 11.60
CA GLU A 57 19.23 -8.98 10.60
C GLU A 57 18.52 -10.34 10.62
N LEU A 58 17.82 -10.64 9.54
CA LEU A 58 17.20 -11.93 9.27
C LEU A 58 18.11 -12.72 8.36
N GLY A 59 18.32 -13.99 8.69
CA GLY A 59 19.08 -14.91 7.84
C GLY A 59 18.35 -15.17 6.51
N GLU A 60 19.11 -15.33 5.44
CA GLU A 60 18.58 -15.58 4.10
C GLU A 60 17.64 -16.79 4.06
N GLU A 61 18.00 -17.90 4.74
CA GLU A 61 17.19 -19.13 4.80
C GLU A 61 15.79 -18.88 5.41
N LEU A 62 15.72 -17.99 6.40
CA LEU A 62 14.45 -17.61 7.01
C LEU A 62 13.60 -16.79 6.04
N ILE A 63 14.21 -15.83 5.35
CA ILE A 63 13.52 -15.01 4.33
C ILE A 63 13.01 -15.92 3.21
N GLU A 64 13.81 -16.86 2.72
CA GLU A 64 13.39 -17.84 1.71
C GLU A 64 12.19 -18.68 2.17
N THR A 65 12.24 -19.16 3.41
CA THR A 65 11.16 -19.95 3.99
C THR A 65 9.86 -19.15 4.06
N ILE A 66 9.95 -17.87 4.46
CA ILE A 66 8.79 -16.98 4.54
C ILE A 66 8.22 -16.68 3.14
N LEU A 67 9.09 -16.34 2.18
CA LEU A 67 8.67 -16.09 0.80
C LEU A 67 8.01 -17.32 0.17
N GLY A 68 8.57 -18.51 0.41
CA GLY A 68 7.97 -19.76 -0.04
C GLY A 68 6.60 -20.04 0.58
N ALA A 69 6.43 -19.76 1.87
CA ALA A 69 5.13 -19.89 2.55
C ALA A 69 4.08 -18.91 2.02
N LEU A 70 4.51 -17.77 1.46
CA LEU A 70 3.67 -16.75 0.81
C LEU A 70 3.46 -17.02 -0.70
N GLU A 71 3.90 -18.16 -1.19
CA GLU A 71 3.86 -18.53 -2.61
C GLU A 71 4.62 -17.54 -3.52
N MET A 72 5.57 -16.79 -2.97
CA MET A 72 6.46 -15.91 -3.71
C MET A 72 7.67 -16.70 -4.21
N GLU A 73 7.83 -16.80 -5.52
CA GLU A 73 8.91 -17.56 -6.15
C GLU A 73 10.19 -16.71 -6.24
N ILE A 74 11.32 -17.26 -5.81
CA ILE A 74 12.63 -16.65 -6.06
C ILE A 74 13.08 -17.05 -7.45
N VAL A 75 12.94 -16.14 -8.41
CA VAL A 75 13.29 -16.37 -9.82
C VAL A 75 14.80 -16.37 -10.01
N LYS A 76 15.51 -15.45 -9.35
CA LYS A 76 16.95 -15.28 -9.48
C LYS A 76 17.53 -14.56 -8.28
N LYS A 77 18.77 -14.94 -7.91
CA LYS A 77 19.57 -14.22 -6.92
C LYS A 77 20.81 -13.65 -7.60
N GLU A 78 21.01 -12.34 -7.46
CA GLU A 78 22.17 -11.61 -7.99
C GLU A 78 22.90 -10.93 -6.83
N GLY A 79 23.77 -11.67 -6.16
CA GLY A 79 24.42 -11.20 -4.94
C GLY A 79 23.40 -10.86 -3.86
N GLU A 80 23.37 -9.60 -3.42
CA GLU A 80 22.46 -9.14 -2.38
C GLU A 80 21.03 -8.82 -2.91
N THR A 81 20.83 -8.81 -4.21
CA THR A 81 19.54 -8.51 -4.83
C THR A 81 18.86 -9.78 -5.33
N TRP A 82 17.65 -10.00 -4.88
CA TRP A 82 16.81 -11.13 -5.29
C TRP A 82 15.66 -10.65 -6.16
N HIS A 83 15.44 -11.36 -7.27
CA HIS A 83 14.28 -11.15 -8.13
C HIS A 83 13.21 -12.15 -7.75
N ILE A 84 12.09 -11.67 -7.26
CA ILE A 84 10.99 -12.51 -6.80
C ILE A 84 9.76 -12.31 -7.68
N GLY A 85 9.02 -13.40 -7.88
CA GLY A 85 7.75 -13.43 -8.58
C GLY A 85 6.60 -13.44 -7.57
N VAL A 86 5.88 -12.32 -7.46
CA VAL A 86 4.72 -12.20 -6.58
C VAL A 86 3.47 -12.72 -7.29
N PRO A 87 2.69 -13.62 -6.67
CA PRO A 87 1.46 -14.14 -7.27
C PRO A 87 0.47 -13.02 -7.62
N ARG A 88 -0.15 -13.08 -8.79
CA ARG A 88 -1.07 -12.05 -9.28
C ARG A 88 -2.29 -11.80 -8.41
N TYR A 89 -2.70 -12.77 -7.61
CA TYR A 89 -3.82 -12.56 -6.66
C TYR A 89 -3.43 -11.64 -5.49
N ARG A 90 -2.13 -11.41 -5.26
CA ARG A 90 -1.60 -10.45 -4.30
C ARG A 90 -1.47 -9.08 -4.96
N VAL A 91 -2.61 -8.44 -5.19
CA VAL A 91 -2.70 -7.13 -5.86
C VAL A 91 -2.14 -5.99 -5.01
N ASP A 92 -2.01 -6.21 -3.73
CA ASP A 92 -1.47 -5.31 -2.71
C ASP A 92 0.07 -5.26 -2.69
N VAL A 93 0.74 -6.33 -3.16
CA VAL A 93 2.20 -6.47 -3.09
C VAL A 93 2.82 -6.13 -4.44
N GLN A 94 3.27 -4.89 -4.60
CA GLN A 94 3.84 -4.40 -5.86
C GLN A 94 5.25 -3.84 -5.72
N ARG A 95 5.71 -3.56 -4.51
CA ARG A 95 6.99 -2.92 -4.23
C ARG A 95 7.78 -3.71 -3.19
N GLU A 96 9.07 -3.46 -3.11
CA GLU A 96 9.95 -4.02 -2.10
C GLU A 96 9.40 -3.87 -0.67
N CYS A 97 8.92 -2.67 -0.32
CA CYS A 97 8.39 -2.40 1.02
C CYS A 97 7.16 -3.24 1.38
N ASP A 98 6.34 -3.60 0.38
CA ASP A 98 5.15 -4.42 0.59
C ASP A 98 5.57 -5.87 0.91
N VAL A 99 6.63 -6.36 0.25
CA VAL A 99 7.23 -7.67 0.55
C VAL A 99 7.88 -7.69 1.93
N VAL A 100 8.58 -6.60 2.30
CA VAL A 100 9.18 -6.44 3.63
C VAL A 100 8.11 -6.48 4.72
N GLU A 101 6.97 -5.83 4.49
CA GLU A 101 5.82 -5.87 5.40
C GLU A 101 5.34 -7.31 5.61
N ASP A 102 5.17 -8.07 4.54
CA ASP A 102 4.74 -9.46 4.62
C ASP A 102 5.76 -10.34 5.35
N ILE A 103 7.05 -10.19 5.06
CA ILE A 103 8.13 -10.88 5.78
C ILE A 103 8.01 -10.58 7.28
N LEU A 104 7.84 -9.32 7.65
CA LEU A 104 7.77 -8.89 9.04
C LEU A 104 6.49 -9.39 9.73
N ARG A 105 5.38 -9.48 9.02
CA ARG A 105 4.11 -10.04 9.53
C ARG A 105 4.24 -11.51 9.88
N ILE A 106 4.91 -12.31 9.02
CA ILE A 106 5.12 -13.73 9.28
C ILE A 106 6.18 -13.95 10.36
N TYR A 107 7.27 -13.17 10.32
CA TYR A 107 8.32 -13.20 11.34
C TYR A 107 7.77 -12.82 12.72
N GLY A 108 6.86 -11.86 12.76
CA GLY A 108 6.23 -11.29 13.95
C GLY A 108 6.89 -9.99 14.41
N TYR A 109 6.12 -8.92 14.44
CA TYR A 109 6.57 -7.59 14.87
C TYR A 109 7.18 -7.59 16.29
N ASN A 110 6.64 -8.41 17.18
CA ASN A 110 7.12 -8.50 18.58
C ASN A 110 8.48 -9.17 18.72
N ASN A 111 8.98 -9.80 17.65
CA ASN A 111 10.30 -10.44 17.62
C ASN A 111 11.42 -9.46 17.20
N VAL A 112 11.05 -8.22 16.87
CA VAL A 112 11.99 -7.12 16.59
C VAL A 112 12.21 -6.34 17.86
N GLU A 113 13.47 -6.28 18.31
CA GLU A 113 13.86 -5.60 19.53
C GLU A 113 13.88 -4.08 19.31
N PHE A 114 13.42 -3.32 20.28
CA PHE A 114 13.56 -1.87 20.26
C PHE A 114 15.01 -1.49 20.48
N PRO A 115 15.60 -0.59 19.66
CA PRO A 115 16.95 -0.12 19.87
C PRO A 115 17.05 0.67 21.19
N GLU A 116 18.08 0.43 21.97
CA GLU A 116 18.34 1.19 23.21
C GLU A 116 18.62 2.68 22.95
N LYS A 117 19.06 3.01 21.74
CA LYS A 117 19.44 4.37 21.35
C LYS A 117 18.78 4.76 20.05
N LEU A 118 18.14 5.92 20.05
CA LEU A 118 17.63 6.55 18.83
C LEU A 118 18.75 7.34 18.16
N ASN A 119 19.27 6.86 17.05
CA ASN A 119 20.22 7.58 16.22
C ASN A 119 19.47 8.30 15.10
N THR A 120 19.35 9.61 15.22
CA THR A 120 18.74 10.45 14.20
C THR A 120 19.56 11.72 14.00
N SER A 121 19.62 12.20 12.76
CA SER A 121 20.16 13.51 12.48
C SER A 121 19.09 14.57 12.79
N LEU A 122 19.36 15.41 13.78
CA LEU A 122 18.49 16.53 14.12
C LEU A 122 18.79 17.69 13.18
N SER A 123 17.80 18.07 12.38
CA SER A 123 17.87 19.31 11.60
C SER A 123 17.26 20.44 12.42
N TYR A 124 18.10 21.39 12.80
CA TYR A 124 17.71 22.58 13.57
C TYR A 124 17.30 23.76 12.68
N ASN A 125 16.83 23.52 11.48
CA ASN A 125 16.28 24.61 10.67
C ASN A 125 15.06 25.21 11.40
N PRO A 126 15.16 26.45 11.88
CA PRO A 126 14.04 27.09 12.56
C PRO A 126 12.92 27.32 11.54
N LYS A 127 11.97 26.39 11.53
CA LYS A 127 10.74 26.57 10.77
C LYS A 127 9.82 27.48 11.57
N PRO A 128 9.14 28.45 10.90
CA PRO A 128 8.11 29.22 11.57
C PRO A 128 7.09 28.28 12.21
N ASN A 129 6.75 28.52 13.47
CA ASN A 129 5.71 27.75 14.13
C ASN A 129 4.36 28.11 13.48
N PRO A 130 3.69 27.20 12.76
CA PRO A 130 2.47 27.52 12.03
C PRO A 130 1.33 27.92 12.97
N VAL A 131 1.28 27.35 14.17
CA VAL A 131 0.25 27.69 15.18
C VAL A 131 0.47 29.12 15.70
N ALA A 132 1.70 29.49 16.02
CA ALA A 132 2.01 30.84 16.47
C ALA A 132 1.73 31.88 15.37
N LEU A 133 1.99 31.54 14.10
CA LEU A 133 1.69 32.39 12.97
C LEU A 133 0.16 32.56 12.81
N GLN A 134 -0.58 31.49 12.88
CA GLN A 134 -2.04 31.50 12.80
C GLN A 134 -2.65 32.35 13.92
N ILE A 135 -2.20 32.18 15.15
CA ILE A 135 -2.66 32.98 16.30
C ILE A 135 -2.41 34.47 16.05
N ARG A 136 -1.22 34.87 15.63
CA ARG A 136 -0.92 36.28 15.33
C ARG A 136 -1.80 36.87 14.26
N ILE A 137 -2.07 36.11 13.19
CA ILE A 137 -2.96 36.59 12.11
C ILE A 137 -4.39 36.72 12.63
N SER A 138 -4.88 35.74 13.39
CA SER A 138 -6.22 35.75 13.98
C SER A 138 -6.38 36.92 14.95
N GLU A 139 -5.43 37.20 15.81
CA GLU A 139 -5.43 38.34 16.74
C GLU A 139 -5.45 39.66 15.98
N GLN A 140 -4.64 39.80 14.93
CA GLN A 140 -4.62 41.00 14.09
C GLN A 140 -5.96 41.26 13.40
N LEU A 141 -6.57 40.22 12.82
CA LEU A 141 -7.87 40.34 12.16
C LEU A 141 -8.97 40.66 13.16
N THR A 142 -8.98 40.01 14.32
CA THR A 142 -9.95 40.30 15.40
C THR A 142 -9.83 41.74 15.89
N ALA A 143 -8.62 42.25 16.05
CA ALA A 143 -8.39 43.64 16.42
C ALA A 143 -8.89 44.66 15.37
N GLN A 144 -9.01 44.23 14.11
CA GLN A 144 -9.59 45.01 13.02
C GLN A 144 -11.12 44.87 12.88
N GLY A 145 -11.76 44.09 13.76
CA GLY A 145 -13.21 43.92 13.78
C GLY A 145 -13.71 42.69 12.99
N PHE A 146 -12.84 41.83 12.50
CA PHE A 146 -13.25 40.54 11.89
C PHE A 146 -13.62 39.53 12.96
N ASN A 147 -14.57 38.66 12.64
CA ASN A 147 -14.95 37.54 13.47
C ASN A 147 -14.57 36.25 12.77
N GLU A 148 -13.91 35.34 13.49
CA GLU A 148 -13.65 34.00 13.00
C GLU A 148 -14.96 33.20 12.94
N ILE A 149 -15.17 32.54 11.82
CA ILE A 149 -16.34 31.67 11.60
C ILE A 149 -15.87 30.27 11.17
N LEU A 150 -16.60 29.25 11.56
CA LEU A 150 -16.40 27.87 11.14
C LEU A 150 -17.60 27.44 10.28
N ASN A 151 -17.35 27.32 8.98
CA ASN A 151 -18.38 26.89 8.03
C ASN A 151 -18.19 25.43 7.62
N ASN A 152 -19.26 24.85 7.08
CA ASN A 152 -19.17 23.54 6.42
C ASN A 152 -18.30 23.68 5.15
N SER A 153 -17.39 22.73 4.93
CA SER A 153 -16.55 22.69 3.74
C SER A 153 -17.31 22.28 2.47
N LEU A 154 -18.47 21.65 2.61
CA LEU A 154 -19.33 21.27 1.50
C LEU A 154 -20.38 22.34 1.24
N THR A 155 -20.49 22.75 -0.03
CA THR A 155 -21.46 23.74 -0.49
C THR A 155 -22.02 23.36 -1.87
N LYS A 156 -23.07 24.03 -2.31
CA LYS A 156 -23.64 23.82 -3.64
C LYS A 156 -22.92 24.69 -4.67
N VAL A 157 -22.56 24.12 -5.80
CA VAL A 157 -21.94 24.83 -6.94
C VAL A 157 -22.82 26.04 -7.38
N SER A 158 -24.13 25.85 -7.44
CA SER A 158 -25.08 26.87 -7.86
C SER A 158 -25.08 28.16 -7.03
N TYR A 159 -24.48 28.14 -5.84
CA TYR A 159 -24.33 29.39 -5.05
C TYR A 159 -23.23 30.30 -5.60
N TYR A 160 -22.29 29.75 -6.38
CA TYR A 160 -21.13 30.48 -6.92
C TYR A 160 -21.26 30.81 -8.41
N GLU A 161 -22.16 30.13 -9.14
CA GLU A 161 -22.40 30.37 -10.57
C GLU A 161 -22.70 31.87 -10.89
N PRO A 162 -23.50 32.62 -10.09
CA PRO A 162 -23.72 34.01 -10.33
C PRO A 162 -22.50 34.91 -10.10
N LEU A 163 -21.49 34.44 -9.34
CA LEU A 163 -20.29 35.22 -9.00
C LEU A 163 -19.24 35.17 -10.11
N GLU A 164 -19.25 34.15 -10.96
CA GLU A 164 -18.35 34.05 -12.13
C GLU A 164 -18.63 35.16 -13.15
N GLN A 165 -19.80 35.79 -13.12
CA GLN A 165 -20.16 36.89 -13.97
C GLN A 165 -19.65 38.27 -13.45
N LEU A 166 -19.03 38.28 -12.27
CA LEU A 166 -18.51 39.48 -11.62
C LEU A 166 -16.97 39.59 -11.68
N SER A 167 -16.29 38.63 -12.31
CA SER A 167 -14.83 38.57 -12.45
C SER A 167 -14.33 39.12 -13.79
#